data_4ba8c4da78d32790516d6dcea20e2aa1
#
_entry.id   4ba8c4da78d32790516d6dcea20e2aa1
#
_cell.length_a   1.000
_cell.length_b   1.000
_cell.length_c   1.000
_cell.angle_alpha   90.00
_cell.angle_beta   90.00
_cell.angle_gamma   90.00
#
_symmetry.space_group_name_H-M   'P 1'
#
loop_
_entity.id
_entity.type
_entity.pdbx_description
1 polymer ?
#
loop_
_entity_poly.entity_id
_entity_poly.type
_entity_poly.pdbx_seq_one_letter_code
_entity_poly.pdbx_strand_id
1 'polypeptide(L)'
;MISTPRLLAIVGSGETTASAAPAHRAILGRLGGPPVPATLLDTPYGFQENAADITSAAVDYFERRLRNPISVASFRRADVDPLARASAEERIREARYVFSGPGSPSYALKQWAGTEIPGLLAEKLTNGGALVMASAAALTLGRLTVPVYEIYKVGDDAHWLAGLDLPAAFGWSVAIVPHYDNAEGGGHDTRFCFLGERRLRRLEDDMPDEAFVLGVDEHTTLILDIGERRATVRGRGGVTVRRRGQSTVFPSGSEVSFEEITAAAFGGTSATTSPVPPRRERASTGSAAPAAPGTTNADDRFGDAVGRGDIRTAIEALVGAADDASTPQGKARLRSMIVRLAAAAEPVTRRVALVEPLADALVDARDAARTRRDWPAADTIRERLLAAGVEIHDAPEGTTWSIVDNGTAGAAEALPGRGTVR
;
A
#
# COMPACT_ATOMS: atom_id res chain seq x y z
N MET A 1 11.44 -0.36 -38.12
CA MET A 1 10.76 -1.19 -37.07
C MET A 1 10.72 -0.37 -35.80
N ILE A 2 9.54 -0.10 -35.23
CA ILE A 2 9.42 0.58 -33.94
C ILE A 2 9.93 -0.42 -32.88
N SER A 3 11.01 -0.08 -32.17
CA SER A 3 11.55 -0.97 -31.14
C SER A 3 10.53 -1.09 -29.99
N THR A 4 10.37 -2.29 -29.46
CA THR A 4 9.49 -2.52 -28.31
C THR A 4 10.01 -1.70 -27.12
N PRO A 5 9.17 -0.90 -26.43
CA PRO A 5 9.59 -0.13 -25.27
C PRO A 5 10.17 -1.04 -24.18
N ARG A 6 11.20 -0.58 -23.48
CA ARG A 6 11.85 -1.25 -22.36
C ARG A 6 11.60 -0.41 -21.11
N LEU A 7 10.61 -0.83 -20.32
CA LEU A 7 10.11 -0.04 -19.19
C LEU A 7 10.32 -0.78 -17.87
N LEU A 8 10.86 -0.08 -16.87
CA LEU A 8 10.84 -0.51 -15.49
C LEU A 8 10.01 0.50 -14.69
N ALA A 9 8.99 0.04 -13.99
CA ALA A 9 8.22 0.87 -13.09
C ALA A 9 8.37 0.39 -11.65
N ILE A 10 8.69 1.31 -10.76
CA ILE A 10 8.88 1.09 -9.33
C ILE A 10 7.76 1.82 -8.62
N VAL A 11 6.92 1.06 -7.92
CA VAL A 11 5.75 1.60 -7.19
C VAL A 11 6.02 1.55 -5.70
N GLY A 12 5.94 2.70 -5.03
CA GLY A 12 6.19 2.81 -3.60
C GLY A 12 5.13 2.08 -2.77
N SER A 13 3.85 2.32 -3.07
CA SER A 13 2.70 1.58 -2.51
C SER A 13 1.42 1.89 -3.29
N GLY A 14 0.33 1.22 -2.92
CA GLY A 14 -1.00 1.49 -3.48
C GLY A 14 -1.15 1.11 -4.94
N GLU A 15 -0.41 0.12 -5.41
CA GLU A 15 -0.29 -0.35 -6.79
C GLU A 15 -1.60 -0.79 -7.44
N THR A 16 -2.59 -1.19 -6.65
CA THR A 16 -3.94 -1.55 -7.11
C THR A 16 -5.01 -0.54 -6.71
N THR A 17 -4.60 0.68 -6.35
CA THR A 17 -5.52 1.77 -6.01
C THR A 17 -5.85 2.66 -7.20
N ALA A 18 -6.83 3.56 -7.01
CA ALA A 18 -7.19 4.55 -8.02
C ALA A 18 -6.02 5.48 -8.39
N SER A 19 -5.12 5.77 -7.43
CA SER A 19 -3.97 6.65 -7.64
C SER A 19 -2.91 6.05 -8.56
N ALA A 20 -2.74 4.72 -8.60
CA ALA A 20 -1.80 4.05 -9.48
C ALA A 20 -2.31 3.87 -10.92
N ALA A 21 -3.64 3.92 -11.14
CA ALA A 21 -4.23 3.67 -12.45
C ALA A 21 -3.66 4.55 -13.59
N PRO A 22 -3.37 5.85 -13.40
CA PRO A 22 -2.74 6.66 -14.44
C PRO A 22 -1.35 6.16 -14.86
N ALA A 23 -0.53 5.68 -13.92
CA ALA A 23 0.80 5.13 -14.20
C ALA A 23 0.68 3.81 -14.99
N HIS A 24 -0.16 2.88 -14.55
CA HIS A 24 -0.43 1.63 -15.29
C HIS A 24 -0.92 1.89 -16.70
N ARG A 25 -1.90 2.81 -16.87
CA ARG A 25 -2.41 3.17 -18.22
C ARG A 25 -1.35 3.78 -19.12
N ALA A 26 -0.47 4.62 -18.56
CA ALA A 26 0.63 5.20 -19.32
C ALA A 26 1.59 4.10 -19.83
N ILE A 27 1.91 3.11 -18.99
CA ILE A 27 2.76 1.97 -19.36
C ILE A 27 2.06 1.10 -20.42
N LEU A 28 0.80 0.73 -20.18
CA LEU A 28 0.01 -0.06 -21.15
C LEU A 28 -0.13 0.66 -22.49
N GLY A 29 -0.34 1.98 -22.47
CA GLY A 29 -0.38 2.81 -23.68
C GLY A 29 0.92 2.77 -24.47
N ARG A 30 2.07 2.80 -23.79
CA ARG A 30 3.40 2.66 -24.41
C ARG A 30 3.58 1.28 -25.07
N LEU A 31 2.94 0.25 -24.54
CA LEU A 31 2.96 -1.11 -25.10
C LEU A 31 1.94 -1.35 -26.21
N GLY A 32 1.26 -0.32 -26.70
CA GLY A 32 0.29 -0.40 -27.79
C GLY A 32 -1.18 -0.27 -27.39
N GLY A 33 -1.43 -0.08 -26.09
CA GLY A 33 -2.78 0.03 -25.51
C GLY A 33 -3.46 -1.32 -25.23
N PRO A 34 -4.45 -1.35 -24.30
CA PRO A 34 -5.19 -2.56 -23.95
C PRO A 34 -5.96 -3.15 -25.17
N PRO A 35 -6.04 -4.50 -25.27
CA PRO A 35 -5.46 -5.46 -24.36
C PRO A 35 -3.97 -5.74 -24.65
N VAL A 36 -3.13 -5.62 -23.61
CA VAL A 36 -1.71 -6.00 -23.63
C VAL A 36 -1.55 -7.35 -22.93
N PRO A 37 -0.80 -8.33 -23.49
CA PRO A 37 -0.47 -9.55 -22.78
C PRO A 37 0.22 -9.23 -21.46
N ALA A 38 -0.43 -9.53 -20.33
CA ALA A 38 0.00 -9.18 -19.00
C ALA A 38 -0.04 -10.38 -18.06
N THR A 39 0.91 -10.46 -17.11
CA THR A 39 0.92 -11.47 -16.07
C THR A 39 1.28 -10.89 -14.71
N LEU A 40 0.61 -11.42 -13.67
CA LEU A 40 0.88 -11.16 -12.26
C LEU A 40 1.75 -12.29 -11.71
N LEU A 41 2.89 -11.96 -11.12
CA LEU A 41 3.76 -12.88 -10.40
C LEU A 41 3.46 -12.77 -8.90
N ASP A 42 2.92 -13.83 -8.32
CA ASP A 42 2.34 -13.86 -6.96
C ASP A 42 3.31 -14.31 -5.86
N THR A 43 4.59 -14.47 -6.18
CA THR A 43 5.60 -14.98 -5.25
C THR A 43 5.76 -14.15 -3.98
N PRO A 44 5.85 -12.80 -4.00
CA PRO A 44 6.23 -12.04 -2.80
C PRO A 44 5.28 -12.24 -1.61
N TYR A 45 4.01 -12.54 -1.86
CA TYR A 45 3.00 -12.85 -0.84
C TYR A 45 2.60 -14.33 -0.78
N GLY A 46 3.35 -15.19 -1.47
CA GLY A 46 3.03 -16.62 -1.62
C GLY A 46 2.97 -17.42 -0.32
N PHE A 47 3.55 -16.90 0.77
CA PHE A 47 3.51 -17.49 2.11
C PHE A 47 2.25 -17.14 2.91
N GLN A 48 1.46 -16.16 2.44
CA GLN A 48 0.28 -15.69 3.17
C GLN A 48 -0.92 -16.61 2.94
N GLU A 49 -1.70 -16.88 3.98
CA GLU A 49 -2.90 -17.71 3.89
C GLU A 49 -3.94 -17.13 2.93
N ASN A 50 -4.04 -15.79 2.86
CA ASN A 50 -4.93 -15.05 1.96
C ASN A 50 -4.30 -14.70 0.60
N ALA A 51 -3.22 -15.39 0.19
CA ALA A 51 -2.56 -15.13 -1.09
C ALA A 51 -3.51 -15.20 -2.30
N ALA A 52 -4.52 -16.08 -2.24
CA ALA A 52 -5.54 -16.19 -3.28
C ALA A 52 -6.40 -14.91 -3.39
N ASP A 53 -6.77 -14.31 -2.27
CA ASP A 53 -7.58 -13.10 -2.23
C ASP A 53 -6.80 -11.89 -2.75
N ILE A 54 -5.52 -11.78 -2.39
CA ILE A 54 -4.61 -10.74 -2.91
C ILE A 54 -4.51 -10.85 -4.44
N THR A 55 -4.31 -12.08 -4.95
CA THR A 55 -4.26 -12.36 -6.39
C THR A 55 -5.57 -11.96 -7.07
N SER A 56 -6.71 -12.38 -6.53
CA SER A 56 -8.03 -12.09 -7.07
C SER A 56 -8.32 -10.59 -7.11
N ALA A 57 -8.00 -9.87 -6.03
CA ALA A 57 -8.17 -8.41 -5.97
C ALA A 57 -7.31 -7.68 -7.03
N ALA A 58 -6.07 -8.15 -7.26
CA ALA A 58 -5.22 -7.59 -8.30
C ALA A 58 -5.77 -7.88 -9.72
N VAL A 59 -6.22 -9.10 -9.99
CA VAL A 59 -6.85 -9.47 -11.26
C VAL A 59 -8.08 -8.61 -11.53
N ASP A 60 -8.98 -8.49 -10.55
CA ASP A 60 -10.18 -7.63 -10.62
C ASP A 60 -9.84 -6.18 -10.92
N TYR A 61 -8.79 -5.65 -10.27
CA TYR A 61 -8.32 -4.28 -10.52
C TYR A 61 -7.87 -4.09 -11.98
N PHE A 62 -7.06 -5.00 -12.51
CA PHE A 62 -6.60 -4.94 -13.90
C PHE A 62 -7.77 -5.05 -14.88
N GLU A 63 -8.69 -5.96 -14.67
CA GLU A 63 -9.84 -6.18 -15.55
C GLU A 63 -10.82 -4.99 -15.51
N ARG A 64 -11.28 -4.61 -14.32
CA ARG A 64 -12.31 -3.58 -14.16
C ARG A 64 -11.80 -2.16 -14.28
N ARG A 65 -10.62 -1.88 -13.69
CA ARG A 65 -10.09 -0.51 -13.59
C ARG A 65 -9.20 -0.13 -14.76
N LEU A 66 -8.35 -1.05 -15.20
CA LEU A 66 -7.41 -0.82 -16.30
C LEU A 66 -7.98 -1.27 -17.67
N ARG A 67 -9.01 -2.11 -17.66
CA ARG A 67 -9.59 -2.75 -18.86
C ARG A 67 -8.53 -3.54 -19.63
N ASN A 68 -7.62 -4.16 -18.89
CA ASN A 68 -6.57 -5.02 -19.42
C ASN A 68 -6.55 -6.31 -18.59
N PRO A 69 -7.11 -7.41 -19.11
CA PRO A 69 -7.03 -8.70 -18.42
C PRO A 69 -5.58 -9.05 -18.10
N ILE A 70 -5.36 -9.66 -16.94
CA ILE A 70 -4.04 -10.11 -16.49
C ILE A 70 -4.10 -11.58 -16.13
N SER A 71 -3.18 -12.38 -16.68
CA SER A 71 -3.00 -13.77 -16.28
C SER A 71 -2.22 -13.85 -14.96
N VAL A 72 -2.18 -15.01 -14.34
CA VAL A 72 -1.41 -15.24 -13.10
C VAL A 72 -0.30 -16.24 -13.38
N ALA A 73 0.95 -15.80 -13.31
CA ALA A 73 2.12 -16.66 -13.21
C ALA A 73 2.24 -17.12 -11.75
N SER A 74 1.47 -18.13 -11.37
CA SER A 74 1.44 -18.58 -9.97
C SER A 74 2.70 -19.36 -9.65
N PHE A 75 3.57 -18.72 -8.90
CA PHE A 75 4.83 -19.31 -8.40
C PHE A 75 5.04 -18.87 -6.94
N ARG A 76 4.20 -19.41 -6.06
CA ARG A 76 4.22 -19.02 -4.64
C ARG A 76 5.40 -19.58 -3.87
N ARG A 77 5.89 -20.76 -4.27
CA ARG A 77 6.99 -21.48 -3.60
C ARG A 77 7.87 -22.20 -4.63
N ALA A 78 9.14 -22.38 -4.31
CA ALA A 78 10.09 -23.06 -5.19
C ALA A 78 9.86 -24.58 -5.31
N ASP A 79 9.17 -25.19 -4.34
CA ASP A 79 8.84 -26.61 -4.28
C ASP A 79 7.51 -26.97 -4.99
N VAL A 80 7.02 -26.09 -5.87
CA VAL A 80 5.85 -26.42 -6.70
C VAL A 80 6.17 -27.51 -7.71
N ASP A 81 5.11 -28.17 -8.19
CA ASP A 81 5.20 -29.12 -9.28
C ASP A 81 5.96 -28.55 -10.49
N PRO A 82 6.89 -29.32 -11.12
CA PRO A 82 7.68 -28.84 -12.26
C PRO A 82 6.85 -28.30 -13.43
N LEU A 83 5.66 -28.89 -13.70
CA LEU A 83 4.77 -28.40 -14.76
C LEU A 83 4.13 -27.06 -14.40
N ALA A 84 3.73 -26.87 -13.12
CA ALA A 84 3.22 -25.59 -12.63
C ALA A 84 4.29 -24.49 -12.72
N ARG A 85 5.53 -24.81 -12.37
CA ARG A 85 6.68 -23.92 -12.53
C ARG A 85 6.91 -23.54 -13.99
N ALA A 86 7.01 -24.52 -14.89
CA ALA A 86 7.18 -24.27 -16.32
C ALA A 86 6.04 -23.39 -16.89
N SER A 87 4.79 -23.62 -16.44
CA SER A 87 3.64 -22.80 -16.83
C SER A 87 3.77 -21.35 -16.34
N ALA A 88 4.26 -21.13 -15.12
CA ALA A 88 4.48 -19.77 -14.59
C ALA A 88 5.60 -19.05 -15.36
N GLU A 89 6.71 -19.73 -15.61
CA GLU A 89 7.85 -19.21 -16.38
C GLU A 89 7.42 -18.86 -17.83
N GLU A 90 6.62 -19.70 -18.48
CA GLU A 90 6.11 -19.41 -19.83
C GLU A 90 5.18 -18.20 -19.85
N ARG A 91 4.28 -18.06 -18.87
CA ARG A 91 3.43 -16.86 -18.75
C ARG A 91 4.23 -15.58 -18.59
N ILE A 92 5.35 -15.62 -17.83
CA ILE A 92 6.26 -14.47 -17.71
C ILE A 92 6.94 -14.22 -19.08
N ARG A 93 7.35 -15.25 -19.79
CA ARG A 93 8.02 -15.13 -21.09
C ARG A 93 7.10 -14.48 -22.13
N GLU A 94 5.86 -14.95 -22.24
CA GLU A 94 4.87 -14.44 -23.20
C GLU A 94 4.35 -13.03 -22.88
N ALA A 95 4.33 -12.66 -21.59
CA ALA A 95 3.81 -11.36 -21.17
C ALA A 95 4.68 -10.22 -21.66
N ARG A 96 4.02 -9.17 -22.17
CA ARG A 96 4.67 -7.88 -22.44
C ARG A 96 4.63 -6.94 -21.23
N TYR A 97 3.80 -7.25 -20.26
CA TYR A 97 3.63 -6.52 -19.01
C TYR A 97 3.66 -7.50 -17.85
N VAL A 98 4.69 -7.43 -17.04
CA VAL A 98 4.84 -8.27 -15.84
C VAL A 98 4.63 -7.40 -14.61
N PHE A 99 3.72 -7.80 -13.74
CA PHE A 99 3.42 -7.12 -12.49
C PHE A 99 3.72 -8.02 -11.30
N SER A 100 4.35 -7.47 -10.26
CA SER A 100 4.50 -8.11 -8.95
C SER A 100 4.39 -7.07 -7.84
N GLY A 101 3.86 -7.45 -6.69
CA GLY A 101 3.40 -6.51 -5.68
C GLY A 101 3.85 -6.79 -4.24
N PRO A 102 2.94 -6.66 -3.28
CA PRO A 102 3.26 -6.66 -1.86
C PRO A 102 3.76 -8.02 -1.37
N GLY A 103 4.23 -8.08 -0.11
CA GLY A 103 4.65 -9.30 0.56
C GLY A 103 5.99 -9.17 1.26
N SER A 104 6.88 -10.18 1.12
CA SER A 104 8.23 -10.19 1.69
C SER A 104 9.30 -10.24 0.60
N PRO A 105 10.26 -9.30 0.59
CA PRO A 105 11.36 -9.30 -0.37
C PRO A 105 12.32 -10.48 -0.16
N SER A 106 12.65 -10.81 1.08
CA SER A 106 13.51 -11.95 1.42
C SER A 106 12.89 -13.29 1.03
N TYR A 107 11.57 -13.42 1.25
CA TYR A 107 10.84 -14.59 0.78
C TYR A 107 10.87 -14.70 -0.75
N ALA A 108 10.58 -13.63 -1.47
CA ALA A 108 10.59 -13.63 -2.92
C ALA A 108 11.95 -14.03 -3.49
N LEU A 109 13.03 -13.39 -3.03
CA LEU A 109 14.40 -13.72 -3.44
C LEU A 109 14.75 -15.19 -3.17
N LYS A 110 14.37 -15.72 -2.01
CA LYS A 110 14.57 -17.12 -1.65
C LYS A 110 13.85 -18.07 -2.60
N GLN A 111 12.59 -17.75 -2.97
CA GLN A 111 11.82 -18.62 -3.86
C GLN A 111 12.30 -18.54 -5.32
N TRP A 112 12.80 -17.40 -5.77
CA TRP A 112 13.32 -17.22 -7.13
C TRP A 112 14.74 -17.76 -7.31
N ALA A 113 15.48 -17.95 -6.23
CA ALA A 113 16.85 -18.47 -6.30
C ALA A 113 16.92 -19.83 -7.01
N GLY A 114 17.81 -19.93 -8.01
CA GLY A 114 18.00 -21.15 -8.80
C GLY A 114 16.85 -21.48 -9.78
N THR A 115 15.95 -20.52 -10.06
CA THR A 115 14.90 -20.62 -11.08
C THR A 115 15.23 -19.74 -12.29
N GLU A 116 14.46 -19.87 -13.38
CA GLU A 116 14.59 -18.99 -14.56
C GLU A 116 13.97 -17.60 -14.34
N ILE A 117 13.16 -17.40 -13.28
CA ILE A 117 12.40 -16.16 -13.05
C ILE A 117 13.28 -14.91 -13.05
N PRO A 118 14.42 -14.84 -12.34
CA PRO A 118 15.28 -13.66 -12.40
C PRO A 118 15.74 -13.30 -13.82
N GLY A 119 16.11 -14.30 -14.60
CA GLY A 119 16.50 -14.14 -16.02
C GLY A 119 15.34 -13.60 -16.87
N LEU A 120 14.15 -14.18 -16.73
CA LEU A 120 12.94 -13.77 -17.44
C LEU A 120 12.52 -12.33 -17.10
N LEU A 121 12.69 -11.89 -15.85
CA LEU A 121 12.44 -10.49 -15.46
C LEU A 121 13.47 -9.55 -16.09
N ALA A 122 14.76 -9.94 -16.12
CA ALA A 122 15.82 -9.17 -16.78
C ALA A 122 15.60 -9.04 -18.29
N GLU A 123 15.09 -10.07 -18.93
CA GLU A 123 14.76 -10.05 -20.37
C GLU A 123 13.71 -8.99 -20.75
N LYS A 124 12.78 -8.65 -19.86
CA LYS A 124 11.81 -7.57 -20.09
C LYS A 124 12.50 -6.21 -20.25
N LEU A 125 13.64 -6.02 -19.59
CA LEU A 125 14.41 -4.77 -19.63
C LEU A 125 15.41 -4.72 -20.80
N THR A 126 15.74 -5.86 -21.38
CA THR A 126 16.69 -5.97 -22.52
C THR A 126 15.98 -6.16 -23.85
N ASN A 127 14.99 -7.06 -23.92
CA ASN A 127 14.33 -7.47 -25.16
C ASN A 127 13.04 -6.69 -25.44
N GLY A 128 12.53 -5.94 -24.45
CA GLY A 128 11.32 -5.13 -24.55
C GLY A 128 10.15 -5.69 -23.76
N GLY A 129 9.33 -4.77 -23.28
CA GLY A 129 8.22 -4.99 -22.38
C GLY A 129 8.22 -4.02 -21.22
N ALA A 130 7.37 -4.28 -20.22
CA ALA A 130 7.33 -3.54 -18.96
C ALA A 130 7.41 -4.48 -17.79
N LEU A 131 8.30 -4.17 -16.85
CA LEU A 131 8.38 -4.76 -15.54
C LEU A 131 7.87 -3.73 -14.52
N VAL A 132 6.80 -4.06 -13.81
CA VAL A 132 6.19 -3.19 -12.80
C VAL A 132 6.26 -3.89 -11.46
N MET A 133 7.06 -3.34 -10.56
CA MET A 133 7.36 -3.93 -9.25
C MET A 133 6.94 -2.97 -8.15
N ALA A 134 6.14 -3.45 -7.21
CA ALA A 134 5.57 -2.65 -6.14
C ALA A 134 5.98 -3.18 -4.76
N SER A 135 6.14 -2.26 -3.80
CA SER A 135 6.37 -2.62 -2.40
C SER A 135 7.48 -3.68 -2.23
N ALA A 136 7.16 -4.86 -1.68
CA ALA A 136 8.15 -5.93 -1.47
C ALA A 136 8.85 -6.39 -2.75
N ALA A 137 8.13 -6.48 -3.87
CA ALA A 137 8.73 -6.80 -5.16
C ALA A 137 9.71 -5.71 -5.62
N ALA A 138 9.42 -4.43 -5.36
CA ALA A 138 10.32 -3.33 -5.70
C ALA A 138 11.66 -3.40 -4.94
N LEU A 139 11.64 -3.80 -3.67
CA LEU A 139 12.85 -4.00 -2.87
C LEU A 139 13.83 -4.99 -3.52
N THR A 140 13.30 -6.03 -4.22
CA THR A 140 14.14 -7.08 -4.80
C THR A 140 14.94 -6.63 -6.03
N LEU A 141 14.56 -5.52 -6.67
CA LEU A 141 15.12 -5.08 -7.95
C LEU A 141 16.59 -4.67 -7.88
N GLY A 142 16.98 -4.01 -6.78
CA GLY A 142 18.31 -3.45 -6.62
C GLY A 142 19.40 -4.50 -6.45
N ARG A 143 20.67 -4.05 -6.49
CA ARG A 143 21.82 -4.85 -6.09
C ARG A 143 21.75 -5.21 -4.60
N LEU A 144 21.24 -4.27 -3.81
CA LEU A 144 21.07 -4.40 -2.37
C LEU A 144 19.57 -4.37 -2.02
N THR A 145 19.13 -5.32 -1.24
CA THR A 145 17.73 -5.47 -0.80
C THR A 145 17.64 -5.41 0.72
N VAL A 146 16.70 -4.62 1.23
CA VAL A 146 16.39 -4.58 2.67
C VAL A 146 15.50 -5.76 3.04
N PRO A 147 15.90 -6.63 3.96
CA PRO A 147 15.01 -7.65 4.54
C PRO A 147 14.12 -6.99 5.62
N VAL A 148 13.12 -6.23 5.17
CA VAL A 148 12.35 -5.33 6.03
C VAL A 148 11.63 -6.02 7.18
N TYR A 149 11.11 -7.22 6.95
CA TYR A 149 10.38 -7.97 7.99
C TYR A 149 11.33 -8.50 9.08
N GLU A 150 12.49 -8.98 8.68
CA GLU A 150 13.52 -9.49 9.58
C GLU A 150 14.03 -8.36 10.48
N ILE A 151 14.28 -7.18 9.92
CA ILE A 151 14.76 -6.02 10.67
C ILE A 151 13.65 -5.41 11.54
N TYR A 152 12.45 -5.21 10.96
CA TYR A 152 11.40 -4.44 11.64
C TYR A 152 10.50 -5.30 12.53
N LYS A 153 10.14 -6.52 12.11
CA LYS A 153 9.21 -7.40 12.83
C LYS A 153 9.91 -8.41 13.73
N VAL A 154 11.04 -8.98 13.27
CA VAL A 154 11.81 -9.97 14.02
C VAL A 154 12.81 -9.30 14.96
N GLY A 155 13.37 -8.16 14.55
CA GLY A 155 14.30 -7.37 15.35
C GLY A 155 15.77 -7.64 15.04
N ASP A 156 16.05 -8.19 13.85
CA ASP A 156 17.43 -8.40 13.38
C ASP A 156 18.15 -7.06 13.23
N ASP A 157 19.46 -7.09 13.37
CA ASP A 157 20.31 -5.95 13.03
C ASP A 157 20.15 -5.57 11.56
N ALA A 158 20.28 -4.27 11.26
CA ALA A 158 20.19 -3.77 9.91
C ALA A 158 21.32 -4.34 9.04
N HIS A 159 20.95 -5.04 7.98
CA HIS A 159 21.85 -5.67 7.01
C HIS A 159 21.26 -5.70 5.61
N TRP A 160 22.09 -5.90 4.61
CA TRP A 160 21.66 -6.04 3.22
C TRP A 160 21.59 -7.52 2.81
N LEU A 161 20.61 -7.85 2.00
CA LEU A 161 20.61 -9.05 1.17
C LEU A 161 21.05 -8.69 -0.25
N ALA A 162 21.61 -9.66 -0.98
CA ALA A 162 21.78 -9.54 -2.42
C ALA A 162 20.41 -9.54 -3.11
N GLY A 163 20.16 -8.53 -3.93
CA GLY A 163 18.96 -8.44 -4.75
C GLY A 163 19.18 -9.00 -6.16
N LEU A 164 18.22 -8.71 -7.06
CA LEU A 164 18.26 -9.18 -8.47
C LEU A 164 19.24 -8.36 -9.34
N ASP A 165 19.66 -7.20 -8.87
CA ASP A 165 20.56 -6.27 -9.56
C ASP A 165 20.15 -5.91 -11.01
N LEU A 166 18.81 -5.81 -11.25
CA LEU A 166 18.30 -5.52 -12.59
C LEU A 166 18.71 -4.13 -13.12
N PRO A 167 18.81 -3.06 -12.29
CA PRO A 167 19.28 -1.75 -12.72
C PRO A 167 20.73 -1.71 -13.21
N ALA A 168 21.56 -2.73 -12.92
CA ALA A 168 22.89 -2.85 -13.50
C ALA A 168 22.87 -2.88 -15.04
N ALA A 169 21.78 -3.36 -15.66
CA ALA A 169 21.60 -3.38 -17.10
C ALA A 169 21.65 -1.99 -17.76
N PHE A 170 21.43 -0.91 -16.99
CA PHE A 170 21.55 0.47 -17.46
C PHE A 170 22.53 1.32 -16.63
N GLY A 171 23.41 0.66 -15.89
CA GLY A 171 24.58 1.25 -15.23
C GLY A 171 24.36 1.76 -13.81
N TRP A 172 23.30 1.34 -13.12
CA TRP A 172 23.04 1.74 -11.73
C TRP A 172 23.36 0.61 -10.74
N SER A 173 24.14 0.94 -9.72
CA SER A 173 24.26 0.14 -8.50
C SER A 173 23.36 0.78 -7.45
N VAL A 174 22.23 0.15 -7.11
CA VAL A 174 21.17 0.82 -6.34
C VAL A 174 20.51 -0.10 -5.34
N ALA A 175 20.13 0.48 -4.20
CA ALA A 175 19.15 -0.09 -3.28
C ALA A 175 17.80 0.65 -3.47
N ILE A 176 16.75 -0.07 -3.81
CA ILE A 176 15.41 0.50 -4.00
C ILE A 176 14.63 0.38 -2.71
N VAL A 177 14.09 1.51 -2.23
CA VAL A 177 13.33 1.58 -0.97
C VAL A 177 11.96 2.18 -1.25
N PRO A 178 10.91 1.35 -1.38
CA PRO A 178 9.52 1.79 -1.46
C PRO A 178 9.04 2.30 -0.10
N HIS A 179 7.79 2.78 0.01
CA HIS A 179 7.25 3.34 1.25
C HIS A 179 8.20 4.36 1.90
N TYR A 180 8.83 5.20 1.08
CA TYR A 180 9.95 6.02 1.55
C TYR A 180 9.52 7.09 2.55
N ASP A 181 8.34 7.67 2.37
CA ASP A 181 7.69 8.66 3.24
C ASP A 181 6.74 8.06 4.29
N ASN A 182 6.80 6.72 4.52
CA ASN A 182 5.89 6.04 5.44
C ASN A 182 5.80 6.75 6.80
N ALA A 183 4.59 6.95 7.29
CA ALA A 183 4.29 7.68 8.53
C ALA A 183 3.34 6.91 9.48
N GLU A 184 3.21 5.60 9.31
CA GLU A 184 2.30 4.76 10.12
C GLU A 184 2.79 4.52 11.55
N GLY A 185 4.03 4.89 11.86
CA GLY A 185 4.69 4.58 13.13
C GLY A 185 4.14 5.30 14.35
N GLY A 186 3.21 6.25 14.21
CA GLY A 186 2.69 7.03 15.32
C GLY A 186 3.79 7.77 16.06
N GLY A 187 4.31 7.19 17.14
CA GLY A 187 5.34 7.78 17.99
C GLY A 187 6.79 7.48 17.60
N HIS A 188 7.05 6.66 16.59
CA HIS A 188 8.40 6.30 16.15
C HIS A 188 8.58 6.50 14.63
N ASP A 189 9.84 6.61 14.20
CA ASP A 189 10.19 6.87 12.80
C ASP A 189 10.06 5.58 11.98
N THR A 190 9.05 5.53 11.10
CA THR A 190 8.81 4.42 10.16
C THR A 190 9.12 4.80 8.70
N ARG A 191 9.71 5.97 8.46
CA ARG A 191 10.16 6.34 7.11
C ARG A 191 11.10 5.27 6.56
N PHE A 192 11.27 5.29 5.25
CA PHE A 192 12.19 4.40 4.54
C PHE A 192 11.83 2.92 4.74
N CYS A 193 10.57 2.58 4.40
CA CYS A 193 10.08 1.21 4.52
C CYS A 193 10.24 0.64 5.95
N PHE A 194 9.75 1.37 6.96
CA PHE A 194 9.80 1.02 8.39
C PHE A 194 11.20 1.00 9.03
N LEU A 195 12.26 1.37 8.32
CA LEU A 195 13.63 1.39 8.86
C LEU A 195 13.84 2.52 9.86
N GLY A 196 13.35 3.71 9.55
CA GLY A 196 13.71 4.95 10.21
C GLY A 196 15.11 5.43 9.85
N GLU A 197 15.42 6.68 10.16
CA GLU A 197 16.69 7.33 9.79
C GLU A 197 17.92 6.59 10.34
N ARG A 198 17.86 6.11 11.58
CA ARG A 198 18.99 5.47 12.24
C ARG A 198 19.43 4.18 11.53
N ARG A 199 18.46 3.31 11.16
CA ARG A 199 18.77 2.04 10.49
C ARG A 199 19.20 2.27 9.05
N LEU A 200 18.55 3.22 8.34
CA LEU A 200 18.94 3.52 6.97
C LEU A 200 20.36 4.07 6.90
N ARG A 201 20.78 4.96 7.82
CA ARG A 201 22.18 5.42 7.88
C ARG A 201 23.14 4.28 8.12
N ARG A 202 22.83 3.39 9.05
CA ARG A 202 23.66 2.22 9.31
C ARG A 202 23.81 1.34 8.06
N LEU A 203 22.73 1.15 7.30
CA LEU A 203 22.77 0.45 6.03
C LEU A 203 23.61 1.19 4.97
N GLU A 204 23.52 2.52 4.92
CA GLU A 204 24.36 3.34 4.01
C GLU A 204 25.85 3.22 4.30
N ASP A 205 26.26 3.03 5.57
CA ASP A 205 27.68 2.82 5.95
C ASP A 205 28.24 1.53 5.35
N ASP A 206 27.41 0.52 5.11
CA ASP A 206 27.80 -0.79 4.55
C ASP A 206 27.58 -0.86 3.01
N MET A 207 27.17 0.25 2.36
CA MET A 207 26.97 0.29 0.90
C MET A 207 28.28 0.49 0.15
N PRO A 208 28.45 -0.14 -1.02
CA PRO A 208 29.55 0.18 -1.93
C PRO A 208 29.56 1.66 -2.34
N ASP A 209 30.76 2.21 -2.59
CA ASP A 209 30.91 3.62 -2.95
C ASP A 209 30.17 4.02 -4.23
N GLU A 210 30.01 3.10 -5.16
CA GLU A 210 29.27 3.28 -6.42
C GLU A 210 27.77 3.11 -6.28
N ALA A 211 27.26 2.78 -5.08
CA ALA A 211 25.83 2.54 -4.84
C ALA A 211 25.13 3.76 -4.22
N PHE A 212 23.83 3.86 -4.49
CA PHE A 212 22.93 4.87 -3.91
C PHE A 212 21.57 4.28 -3.56
N VAL A 213 20.82 4.96 -2.73
CA VAL A 213 19.43 4.63 -2.39
C VAL A 213 18.47 5.38 -3.31
N LEU A 214 17.54 4.67 -3.90
CA LEU A 214 16.43 5.20 -4.68
C LEU A 214 15.13 4.98 -3.89
N GLY A 215 14.68 6.02 -3.19
CA GLY A 215 13.44 6.02 -2.42
C GLY A 215 12.25 6.37 -3.28
N VAL A 216 11.14 5.63 -3.14
CA VAL A 216 9.88 5.93 -3.81
C VAL A 216 8.78 6.05 -2.76
N ASP A 217 8.16 7.22 -2.70
CA ASP A 217 7.11 7.54 -1.74
C ASP A 217 5.85 6.70 -1.95
N GLU A 218 5.02 6.60 -0.92
CA GLU A 218 3.73 5.91 -1.00
C GLU A 218 2.83 6.54 -2.07
N HIS A 219 2.01 5.72 -2.73
CA HIS A 219 1.15 6.13 -3.83
C HIS A 219 1.88 6.85 -4.98
N THR A 220 3.15 6.53 -5.17
CA THR A 220 4.02 7.13 -6.19
C THR A 220 4.65 6.03 -7.04
N THR A 221 4.83 6.32 -8.31
CA THR A 221 5.43 5.43 -9.31
C THR A 221 6.55 6.16 -10.03
N LEU A 222 7.75 5.59 -10.02
CA LEU A 222 8.84 5.96 -10.90
C LEU A 222 8.79 5.07 -12.15
N ILE A 223 8.62 5.66 -13.32
CA ILE A 223 8.64 4.96 -14.61
C ILE A 223 9.96 5.28 -15.30
N LEU A 224 10.78 4.26 -15.50
CA LEU A 224 12.06 4.33 -16.19
C LEU A 224 11.88 3.82 -17.62
N ASP A 225 12.13 4.68 -18.60
CA ASP A 225 12.28 4.30 -20.00
C ASP A 225 13.76 4.05 -20.28
N ILE A 226 14.12 2.77 -20.39
CA ILE A 226 15.52 2.36 -20.55
C ILE A 226 16.02 2.71 -21.95
N GLY A 227 15.13 2.67 -22.96
CA GLY A 227 15.46 3.03 -24.33
C GLY A 227 15.80 4.50 -24.49
N GLU A 228 14.96 5.36 -23.93
CA GLU A 228 15.09 6.82 -23.98
C GLU A 228 15.99 7.37 -22.86
N ARG A 229 16.42 6.54 -21.92
CA ARG A 229 17.19 6.93 -20.70
C ARG A 229 16.51 8.08 -19.94
N ARG A 230 15.20 7.98 -19.78
CA ARG A 230 14.37 8.98 -19.09
C ARG A 230 13.54 8.34 -17.97
N ALA A 231 13.30 9.12 -16.96
CA ALA A 231 12.49 8.76 -15.82
C ALA A 231 11.33 9.76 -15.65
N THR A 232 10.14 9.25 -15.34
CA THR A 232 8.95 10.06 -15.04
C THR A 232 8.42 9.68 -13.67
N VAL A 233 8.19 10.68 -12.82
CA VAL A 233 7.58 10.50 -11.50
C VAL A 233 6.09 10.77 -11.58
N ARG A 234 5.25 9.81 -11.16
CA ARG A 234 3.78 9.94 -11.16
C ARG A 234 3.22 9.51 -9.81
N GLY A 235 2.24 10.23 -9.31
CA GLY A 235 1.56 9.87 -8.06
C GLY A 235 1.35 11.04 -7.14
N ARG A 236 1.44 10.80 -5.83
CA ARG A 236 1.17 11.81 -4.79
C ARG A 236 2.43 12.41 -4.17
N GLY A 237 3.48 11.62 -4.05
CA GLY A 237 4.75 11.99 -3.45
C GLY A 237 5.84 12.22 -4.49
N GLY A 238 7.07 11.89 -4.14
CA GLY A 238 8.26 12.06 -4.96
C GLY A 238 9.11 10.79 -5.04
N VAL A 239 10.24 10.96 -5.70
CA VAL A 239 11.33 10.01 -5.73
C VAL A 239 12.56 10.67 -5.14
N THR A 240 13.18 10.02 -4.19
CA THR A 240 14.39 10.52 -3.51
C THR A 240 15.60 9.72 -3.94
N VAL A 241 16.61 10.39 -4.45
CA VAL A 241 17.96 9.86 -4.61
C VAL A 241 18.76 10.24 -3.38
N ARG A 242 19.25 9.21 -2.67
CA ARG A 242 19.99 9.43 -1.42
C ARG A 242 21.32 8.69 -1.41
N ARG A 243 22.36 9.37 -0.93
CA ARG A 243 23.68 8.78 -0.72
C ARG A 243 24.36 9.43 0.47
N ARG A 244 24.85 8.62 1.41
CA ARG A 244 25.56 9.06 2.62
C ARG A 244 24.79 10.18 3.37
N GLY A 245 23.48 10.00 3.53
CA GLY A 245 22.59 10.94 4.21
C GLY A 245 22.24 12.21 3.43
N GLN A 246 22.83 12.44 2.25
CA GLN A 246 22.45 13.53 1.35
C GLN A 246 21.31 13.07 0.44
N SER A 247 20.31 13.92 0.24
CA SER A 247 19.11 13.56 -0.51
C SER A 247 18.73 14.64 -1.51
N THR A 248 18.37 14.19 -2.72
CA THR A 248 17.74 15.03 -3.74
C THR A 248 16.36 14.44 -4.06
N VAL A 249 15.33 15.27 -4.07
CA VAL A 249 13.94 14.84 -4.29
C VAL A 249 13.46 15.31 -5.66
N PHE A 250 12.89 14.39 -6.43
CA PHE A 250 12.18 14.64 -7.68
C PHE A 250 10.67 14.51 -7.41
N PRO A 251 9.90 15.60 -7.38
CA PRO A 251 8.47 15.55 -7.06
C PRO A 251 7.65 14.92 -8.17
N SER A 252 6.41 14.56 -7.85
CA SER A 252 5.43 14.08 -8.85
C SER A 252 5.31 15.08 -10.00
N GLY A 253 5.29 14.57 -11.22
CA GLY A 253 5.31 15.35 -12.46
C GLY A 253 6.71 15.59 -13.03
N SER A 254 7.79 15.26 -12.30
CA SER A 254 9.15 15.36 -12.82
C SER A 254 9.38 14.41 -14.00
N GLU A 255 10.08 14.91 -15.00
CA GLU A 255 10.65 14.15 -16.11
C GLU A 255 12.15 14.45 -16.16
N VAL A 256 12.98 13.45 -15.88
CA VAL A 256 14.43 13.61 -15.72
C VAL A 256 15.18 12.53 -16.51
N SER A 257 16.42 12.81 -16.85
CA SER A 257 17.32 11.83 -17.48
C SER A 257 17.94 10.89 -16.42
N PHE A 258 18.47 9.76 -16.87
CA PHE A 258 19.25 8.87 -15.99
C PHE A 258 20.52 9.55 -15.50
N GLU A 259 21.09 10.43 -16.32
CA GLU A 259 22.28 11.23 -15.99
C GLU A 259 21.98 12.21 -14.84
N GLU A 260 20.81 12.87 -14.84
CA GLU A 260 20.38 13.75 -13.74
C GLU A 260 20.19 12.98 -12.44
N ILE A 261 19.59 11.77 -12.49
CA ILE A 261 19.47 10.90 -11.32
C ILE A 261 20.85 10.49 -10.79
N THR A 262 21.76 10.09 -11.70
CA THR A 262 23.13 9.72 -11.33
C THR A 262 23.90 10.92 -10.78
N ALA A 263 23.76 12.10 -11.37
CA ALA A 263 24.37 13.32 -10.88
C ALA A 263 23.85 13.71 -9.49
N ALA A 264 22.57 13.49 -9.20
CA ALA A 264 21.98 13.71 -7.88
C ALA A 264 22.59 12.77 -6.81
N ALA A 265 23.04 11.58 -7.20
CA ALA A 265 23.71 10.64 -6.29
C ALA A 265 25.20 10.98 -6.07
N PHE A 266 25.91 11.42 -7.12
CA PHE A 266 27.39 11.49 -7.11
C PHE A 266 27.96 12.89 -7.43
N GLY A 267 27.14 13.78 -8.02
CA GLY A 267 27.57 15.14 -8.35
C GLY A 267 27.51 16.05 -7.13
N GLY A 268 28.65 16.62 -6.73
CA GLY A 268 28.68 17.72 -5.79
C GLY A 268 28.10 18.99 -6.42
N THR A 269 27.10 19.59 -5.74
CA THR A 269 26.54 20.93 -5.94
C THR A 269 25.77 21.20 -7.24
N SER A 270 24.48 21.18 -7.15
CA SER A 270 23.45 22.15 -7.57
C SER A 270 22.12 21.44 -7.89
N ALA A 271 21.47 20.91 -6.89
CA ALA A 271 20.03 20.73 -6.90
C ALA A 271 19.51 21.23 -5.56
N THR A 272 18.46 21.97 -5.58
CA THR A 272 17.81 22.61 -4.45
C THR A 272 17.63 21.60 -3.32
N THR A 273 18.52 21.62 -2.35
CA THR A 273 18.43 20.86 -1.12
C THR A 273 17.28 21.50 -0.34
N SER A 274 16.07 21.00 -0.53
CA SER A 274 15.04 21.21 0.49
C SER A 274 15.32 20.19 1.57
N PRO A 275 15.80 20.60 2.75
CA PRO A 275 15.85 19.70 3.88
C PRO A 275 14.41 19.30 4.16
N VAL A 276 14.16 17.98 4.19
CA VAL A 276 12.94 17.44 4.81
C VAL A 276 12.92 18.01 6.23
N PRO A 277 11.96 18.89 6.57
CA PRO A 277 11.97 19.53 7.87
C PRO A 277 11.91 18.46 8.94
N PRO A 278 12.81 18.46 9.95
CA PRO A 278 12.65 17.58 11.08
C PRO A 278 11.30 17.96 11.71
N ARG A 279 10.42 17.00 11.86
CA ARG A 279 9.20 17.15 12.63
C ARG A 279 9.64 17.67 14.01
N ARG A 280 9.25 18.90 14.35
CA ARG A 280 9.54 19.48 15.65
C ARG A 280 9.07 18.51 16.73
N GLU A 281 10.02 17.91 17.45
CA GLU A 281 9.75 17.35 18.75
C GLU A 281 9.11 18.44 19.59
N ARG A 282 7.87 18.21 20.03
CA ARG A 282 7.27 19.06 21.06
C ARG A 282 8.05 18.80 22.34
N ALA A 283 8.97 19.69 22.60
CA ALA A 283 9.52 19.81 23.93
C ALA A 283 8.37 20.09 24.90
N SER A 284 8.16 19.19 25.83
CA SER A 284 7.32 19.40 27.01
C SER A 284 8.04 20.38 27.94
N THR A 285 7.68 21.63 27.92
CA THR A 285 8.01 22.55 29.02
C THR A 285 6.80 23.39 29.38
N GLY A 286 6.32 23.16 30.58
CA GLY A 286 5.94 24.12 31.57
C GLY A 286 4.81 25.10 31.26
N SER A 287 3.70 24.86 31.98
CA SER A 287 2.86 25.86 32.66
C SER A 287 2.71 27.22 32.02
N ALA A 288 1.54 27.46 31.42
CA ALA A 288 0.95 28.80 31.33
C ALA A 288 -0.54 28.73 31.63
N ALA A 289 -1.00 29.71 32.38
CA ALA A 289 -2.31 29.90 32.97
C ALA A 289 -3.48 29.84 31.96
N PRO A 290 -4.75 29.71 32.46
CA PRO A 290 -5.91 29.43 31.61
C PRO A 290 -6.29 30.65 30.79
N ALA A 291 -6.26 30.51 29.49
CA ALA A 291 -6.91 31.43 28.57
C ALA A 291 -8.39 31.04 28.40
N ALA A 292 -9.24 32.08 28.31
CA ALA A 292 -10.68 32.03 28.17
C ALA A 292 -11.17 31.10 27.03
N PRO A 293 -12.44 30.61 27.04
CA PRO A 293 -12.96 29.64 26.07
C PRO A 293 -13.05 30.28 24.69
N GLY A 294 -12.03 30.03 23.86
CA GLY A 294 -11.99 30.37 22.45
C GLY A 294 -12.40 29.17 21.61
N THR A 295 -13.29 29.42 20.67
CA THR A 295 -13.81 28.54 19.63
C THR A 295 -12.80 27.46 19.18
N THR A 296 -13.07 26.21 19.56
CA THR A 296 -12.32 25.04 19.04
C THR A 296 -12.48 25.01 17.53
N ASN A 297 -11.37 25.10 16.78
CA ASN A 297 -11.36 25.10 15.33
C ASN A 297 -11.97 23.80 14.82
N ALA A 298 -12.78 23.84 13.76
CA ALA A 298 -13.41 22.68 13.15
C ALA A 298 -12.40 21.57 12.77
N ASP A 299 -11.14 21.94 12.46
CA ASP A 299 -10.06 20.99 12.18
C ASP A 299 -9.62 20.20 13.41
N ASP A 300 -9.56 20.85 14.58
CA ASP A 300 -9.16 20.19 15.82
C ASP A 300 -10.25 19.18 16.24
N ARG A 301 -11.53 19.57 16.14
CA ARG A 301 -12.67 18.69 16.39
C ARG A 301 -12.70 17.51 15.44
N PHE A 302 -12.47 17.74 14.15
CA PHE A 302 -12.41 16.71 13.14
C PHE A 302 -11.24 15.74 13.40
N GLY A 303 -10.04 16.27 13.65
CA GLY A 303 -8.85 15.46 13.93
C GLY A 303 -9.01 14.56 15.14
N ASP A 304 -9.54 15.12 16.23
CA ASP A 304 -9.82 14.38 17.47
C ASP A 304 -10.92 13.32 17.27
N ALA A 305 -11.97 13.62 16.54
CA ALA A 305 -13.03 12.67 16.24
C ALA A 305 -12.55 11.50 15.40
N VAL A 306 -11.80 11.76 14.32
CA VAL A 306 -11.18 10.72 13.49
C VAL A 306 -10.19 9.86 14.30
N GLY A 307 -9.39 10.49 15.17
CA GLY A 307 -8.43 9.79 16.04
C GLY A 307 -9.08 8.84 17.06
N ARG A 308 -10.31 9.13 17.47
CA ARG A 308 -11.11 8.27 18.37
C ARG A 308 -12.04 7.29 17.63
N GLY A 309 -12.08 7.33 16.30
CA GLY A 309 -13.02 6.53 15.50
C GLY A 309 -14.46 7.04 15.56
N ASP A 310 -14.70 8.24 16.08
CA ASP A 310 -16.03 8.86 16.16
C ASP A 310 -16.41 9.50 14.82
N ILE A 311 -16.91 8.65 13.93
CA ILE A 311 -17.26 9.02 12.56
C ILE A 311 -18.37 10.07 12.51
N ARG A 312 -19.32 10.03 13.46
CA ARG A 312 -20.43 11.00 13.53
C ARG A 312 -19.90 12.40 13.80
N THR A 313 -19.14 12.59 14.86
CA THR A 313 -18.54 13.89 15.20
C THR A 313 -17.60 14.39 14.11
N ALA A 314 -16.88 13.48 13.42
CA ALA A 314 -16.06 13.84 12.29
C ALA A 314 -16.90 14.36 11.10
N ILE A 315 -18.05 13.76 10.80
CA ILE A 315 -18.97 14.23 9.75
C ILE A 315 -19.55 15.60 10.12
N GLU A 316 -20.00 15.81 11.36
CA GLU A 316 -20.51 17.09 11.82
C GLU A 316 -19.48 18.20 11.70
N ALA A 317 -18.23 17.93 12.07
CA ALA A 317 -17.11 18.88 11.91
C ALA A 317 -16.82 19.16 10.43
N LEU A 318 -16.93 18.17 9.54
CA LEU A 318 -16.75 18.31 8.11
C LEU A 318 -17.87 19.16 7.47
N VAL A 319 -19.13 18.96 7.89
CA VAL A 319 -20.27 19.77 7.44
C VAL A 319 -20.10 21.20 7.87
N GLY A 320 -19.69 21.46 9.12
CA GLY A 320 -19.41 22.81 9.60
C GLY A 320 -18.24 23.50 8.85
N ALA A 321 -17.27 22.75 8.36
CA ALA A 321 -16.19 23.27 7.53
C ALA A 321 -16.60 23.54 6.07
N ALA A 322 -17.73 22.99 5.61
CA ALA A 322 -18.20 23.20 4.25
C ALA A 322 -18.67 24.64 4.00
N ASP A 323 -19.10 25.35 5.03
CA ASP A 323 -19.53 26.74 4.94
C ASP A 323 -18.36 27.69 4.58
N ASP A 324 -17.10 27.30 4.92
CA ASP A 324 -15.87 28.02 4.57
C ASP A 324 -15.29 27.66 3.19
N ALA A 325 -15.95 26.78 2.44
CA ALA A 325 -15.44 26.23 1.17
C ALA A 325 -15.51 27.18 -0.03
N SER A 326 -15.88 28.44 0.17
CA SER A 326 -15.90 29.47 -0.90
C SER A 326 -14.51 29.86 -1.41
N THR A 327 -13.46 29.66 -0.62
CA THR A 327 -12.07 29.98 -0.96
C THR A 327 -11.29 28.78 -1.49
N PRO A 328 -10.21 28.95 -2.29
CA PRO A 328 -9.32 27.87 -2.71
C PRO A 328 -8.73 27.08 -1.55
N GLN A 329 -8.36 27.75 -0.45
CA GLN A 329 -7.84 27.14 0.77
C GLN A 329 -8.93 26.32 1.49
N GLY A 330 -10.14 26.85 1.61
CA GLY A 330 -11.29 26.15 2.19
C GLY A 330 -11.63 24.87 1.41
N LYS A 331 -11.59 24.93 0.07
CA LYS A 331 -11.78 23.73 -0.78
C LYS A 331 -10.70 22.68 -0.58
N ALA A 332 -9.43 23.08 -0.47
CA ALA A 332 -8.33 22.16 -0.22
C ALA A 332 -8.43 21.52 1.16
N ARG A 333 -8.80 22.29 2.18
CA ARG A 333 -9.07 21.83 3.54
C ARG A 333 -10.19 20.79 3.57
N LEU A 334 -11.35 21.11 2.96
CA LEU A 334 -12.50 20.21 2.90
C LEU A 334 -12.16 18.88 2.21
N ARG A 335 -11.41 18.93 1.10
CA ARG A 335 -10.92 17.72 0.41
C ARG A 335 -10.04 16.85 1.32
N SER A 336 -9.13 17.47 2.08
CA SER A 336 -8.28 16.76 3.03
C SER A 336 -9.11 16.06 4.12
N MET A 337 -10.12 16.73 4.67
CA MET A 337 -11.02 16.17 5.67
C MET A 337 -11.83 14.99 5.11
N ILE A 338 -12.37 15.10 3.89
CA ILE A 338 -13.11 14.02 3.21
C ILE A 338 -12.22 12.79 3.01
N VAL A 339 -10.97 12.98 2.55
CA VAL A 339 -10.04 11.87 2.33
C VAL A 339 -9.70 11.15 3.64
N ARG A 340 -9.47 11.92 4.73
CA ARG A 340 -9.17 11.35 6.05
C ARG A 340 -10.37 10.61 6.64
N LEU A 341 -11.60 11.13 6.46
CA LEU A 341 -12.81 10.47 6.89
C LEU A 341 -13.04 9.15 6.12
N ALA A 342 -12.85 9.15 4.81
CA ALA A 342 -12.95 7.96 3.98
C ALA A 342 -11.93 6.88 4.41
N ALA A 343 -10.70 7.27 4.69
CA ALA A 343 -9.67 6.36 5.18
C ALA A 343 -9.98 5.79 6.57
N ALA A 344 -10.62 6.58 7.44
CA ALA A 344 -11.04 6.13 8.78
C ALA A 344 -12.29 5.22 8.74
N ALA A 345 -13.18 5.43 7.76
CA ALA A 345 -14.41 4.64 7.60
C ALA A 345 -14.15 3.28 6.89
N GLU A 346 -13.12 3.17 6.07
CA GLU A 346 -12.80 1.96 5.29
C GLU A 346 -12.63 0.69 6.16
N PRO A 347 -11.93 0.71 7.32
CA PRO A 347 -11.85 -0.46 8.19
C PRO A 347 -13.18 -0.87 8.81
N VAL A 348 -14.06 0.08 9.11
CA VAL A 348 -15.39 -0.16 9.70
C VAL A 348 -16.31 -0.80 8.67
N THR A 349 -16.38 -0.26 7.48
CA THR A 349 -17.21 -0.79 6.38
C THR A 349 -16.78 -2.21 5.98
N ARG A 350 -15.47 -2.48 5.98
CA ARG A 350 -14.91 -3.80 5.67
C ARG A 350 -15.21 -4.82 6.76
N ARG A 351 -15.19 -4.42 8.04
CA ARG A 351 -15.58 -5.29 9.17
C ARG A 351 -17.06 -5.65 9.12
N VAL A 352 -17.94 -4.70 8.82
CA VAL A 352 -19.38 -4.95 8.69
C VAL A 352 -19.65 -5.93 7.55
N ALA A 353 -19.07 -5.72 6.37
CA ALA A 353 -19.25 -6.60 5.21
C ALA A 353 -18.74 -8.04 5.41
N LEU A 354 -17.76 -8.25 6.30
CA LEU A 354 -17.25 -9.59 6.66
C LEU A 354 -18.11 -10.27 7.73
N VAL A 355 -18.68 -9.49 8.64
CA VAL A 355 -19.48 -10.01 9.77
C VAL A 355 -20.94 -10.25 9.36
N GLU A 356 -21.48 -9.46 8.44
CA GLU A 356 -22.89 -9.50 8.03
C GLU A 356 -23.37 -10.92 7.63
N PRO A 357 -22.71 -11.67 6.71
CA PRO A 357 -23.17 -13.01 6.33
C PRO A 357 -23.12 -14.02 7.47
N LEU A 358 -22.18 -13.85 8.42
CA LEU A 358 -22.05 -14.76 9.57
C LEU A 358 -23.08 -14.43 10.65
N ALA A 359 -23.35 -13.16 10.89
CA ALA A 359 -24.36 -12.70 11.83
C ALA A 359 -25.75 -13.13 11.35
N ASP A 360 -26.06 -12.94 10.07
CA ASP A 360 -27.33 -13.36 9.46
C ASP A 360 -27.54 -14.86 9.60
N ALA A 361 -26.56 -15.70 9.28
CA ALA A 361 -26.65 -17.16 9.43
C ALA A 361 -26.88 -17.60 10.88
N LEU A 362 -26.28 -16.89 11.86
CA LEU A 362 -26.48 -17.18 13.28
C LEU A 362 -27.83 -16.70 13.78
N VAL A 363 -28.35 -15.57 13.29
CA VAL A 363 -29.70 -15.09 13.57
C VAL A 363 -30.75 -16.08 13.03
N ASP A 364 -30.59 -16.55 11.79
CA ASP A 364 -31.43 -17.56 11.18
C ASP A 364 -31.42 -18.88 11.98
N ALA A 365 -30.26 -19.33 12.42
CA ALA A 365 -30.09 -20.54 13.23
C ALA A 365 -30.80 -20.38 14.60
N ARG A 366 -30.72 -19.20 15.23
CA ARG A 366 -31.45 -18.89 16.47
C ARG A 366 -32.95 -18.88 16.27
N ASP A 367 -33.46 -18.26 15.21
CA ASP A 367 -34.88 -18.20 14.92
C ASP A 367 -35.43 -19.57 14.57
N ALA A 368 -34.68 -20.40 13.88
CA ALA A 368 -35.02 -21.82 13.68
C ALA A 368 -35.07 -22.61 15.00
N ALA A 369 -34.16 -22.37 15.94
CA ALA A 369 -34.21 -22.97 17.29
C ALA A 369 -35.46 -22.50 18.06
N ARG A 370 -35.82 -21.21 18.02
CA ARG A 370 -37.03 -20.67 18.63
C ARG A 370 -38.31 -21.31 18.04
N THR A 371 -38.34 -21.50 16.73
CA THR A 371 -39.47 -22.15 16.05
C THR A 371 -39.66 -23.60 16.53
N ARG A 372 -38.56 -24.31 16.78
CA ARG A 372 -38.58 -25.66 17.36
C ARG A 372 -38.77 -25.68 18.86
N ARG A 373 -38.91 -24.54 19.53
CA ARG A 373 -39.00 -24.34 20.98
C ARG A 373 -37.74 -24.86 21.73
N ASP A 374 -36.59 -24.86 21.06
CA ASP A 374 -35.29 -25.17 21.66
C ASP A 374 -34.68 -23.89 22.26
N TRP A 375 -35.26 -23.48 23.39
CA TRP A 375 -34.86 -22.26 24.07
C TRP A 375 -33.38 -22.25 24.51
N PRO A 376 -32.83 -23.36 25.07
CA PRO A 376 -31.41 -23.37 25.42
C PRO A 376 -30.46 -23.14 24.26
N ALA A 377 -30.76 -23.68 23.07
CA ALA A 377 -29.93 -23.43 21.89
C ALA A 377 -30.06 -22.00 21.40
N ALA A 378 -31.28 -21.43 21.41
CA ALA A 378 -31.52 -20.03 21.04
C ALA A 378 -30.78 -19.04 21.95
N ASP A 379 -30.79 -19.29 23.29
CA ASP A 379 -30.10 -18.45 24.27
C ASP A 379 -28.57 -18.56 24.12
N THR A 380 -28.04 -19.77 23.88
CA THR A 380 -26.60 -19.97 23.64
C THR A 380 -26.13 -19.18 22.42
N ILE A 381 -26.90 -19.15 21.33
CA ILE A 381 -26.54 -18.38 20.13
C ILE A 381 -26.57 -16.88 20.44
N ARG A 382 -27.58 -16.39 21.16
CA ARG A 382 -27.70 -14.99 21.58
C ARG A 382 -26.50 -14.55 22.43
N GLU A 383 -26.14 -15.34 23.43
CA GLU A 383 -25.00 -15.03 24.31
C GLU A 383 -23.69 -14.98 23.53
N ARG A 384 -23.45 -15.89 22.59
CA ARG A 384 -22.26 -15.89 21.74
C ARG A 384 -22.19 -14.70 20.82
N LEU A 385 -23.30 -14.29 20.22
CA LEU A 385 -23.38 -13.09 19.38
C LEU A 385 -23.10 -11.84 20.22
N LEU A 386 -23.70 -11.72 21.41
CA LEU A 386 -23.45 -10.61 22.33
C LEU A 386 -21.98 -10.56 22.78
N ALA A 387 -21.39 -11.71 23.10
CA ALA A 387 -19.96 -11.80 23.45
C ALA A 387 -19.02 -11.40 22.28
N ALA A 388 -19.47 -11.57 21.04
CA ALA A 388 -18.80 -11.12 19.85
C ALA A 388 -19.05 -9.64 19.50
N GLY A 389 -19.82 -8.91 20.32
CA GLY A 389 -20.18 -7.51 20.06
C GLY A 389 -21.33 -7.33 19.07
N VAL A 390 -22.15 -8.38 18.85
CA VAL A 390 -23.35 -8.32 18.00
C VAL A 390 -24.59 -8.39 18.88
N GLU A 391 -25.37 -7.31 18.93
CA GLU A 391 -26.61 -7.23 19.68
C GLU A 391 -27.82 -7.54 18.77
N ILE A 392 -28.74 -8.38 19.26
CA ILE A 392 -29.94 -8.82 18.54
C ILE A 392 -31.17 -8.04 19.04
N HIS A 393 -31.94 -7.56 18.10
CA HIS A 393 -33.21 -6.85 18.34
C HIS A 393 -34.36 -7.64 17.73
N ASP A 394 -35.23 -8.19 18.58
CA ASP A 394 -36.44 -8.90 18.16
C ASP A 394 -37.61 -7.88 17.95
N ALA A 395 -38.20 -7.88 16.75
CA ALA A 395 -39.35 -7.06 16.39
C ALA A 395 -40.44 -7.93 15.77
N PRO A 396 -41.70 -7.46 15.75
CA PRO A 396 -42.79 -8.22 15.12
C PRO A 396 -42.57 -8.53 13.63
N GLU A 397 -41.81 -7.68 12.95
CA GLU A 397 -41.48 -7.80 11.54
C GLU A 397 -40.29 -8.73 11.28
N GLY A 398 -39.56 -9.18 12.31
CA GLY A 398 -38.40 -10.05 12.22
C GLY A 398 -37.27 -9.67 13.18
N THR A 399 -36.23 -10.49 13.23
CA THR A 399 -35.05 -10.25 14.06
C THR A 399 -34.02 -9.42 13.27
N THR A 400 -33.52 -8.34 13.89
CA THR A 400 -32.46 -7.51 13.35
C THR A 400 -31.27 -7.55 14.30
N TRP A 401 -30.10 -7.10 13.85
CA TRP A 401 -28.88 -7.05 14.67
C TRP A 401 -28.06 -5.79 14.41
N SER A 402 -27.21 -5.44 15.39
CA SER A 402 -26.27 -4.34 15.29
C SER A 402 -24.95 -4.70 15.95
N ILE A 403 -23.84 -4.07 15.48
CA ILE A 403 -22.51 -4.23 16.11
C ILE A 403 -22.36 -3.19 17.21
N VAL A 404 -22.00 -3.65 18.41
CA VAL A 404 -21.69 -2.79 19.57
C VAL A 404 -20.18 -2.75 19.75
N ASP A 405 -19.59 -1.55 19.73
CA ASP A 405 -18.16 -1.37 19.97
C ASP A 405 -17.89 -1.40 21.48
N ASN A 406 -17.30 -2.46 21.99
CA ASN A 406 -16.97 -2.65 23.40
C ASN A 406 -15.78 -1.79 23.90
N GLY A 407 -15.38 -0.77 23.14
CA GLY A 407 -14.17 0.04 23.37
C GLY A 407 -14.35 1.31 24.20
N THR A 408 -15.59 1.79 24.50
CA THR A 408 -15.81 2.95 25.38
C THR A 408 -17.16 2.87 26.04
N ALA A 409 -17.21 2.85 27.36
CA ALA A 409 -18.43 3.02 28.13
C ALA A 409 -18.97 4.45 27.91
N GLY A 410 -19.97 4.60 27.05
CA GLY A 410 -20.66 5.87 26.79
C GLY A 410 -21.45 5.81 25.50
N ALA A 411 -22.78 5.55 25.63
CA ALA A 411 -23.83 5.69 24.64
C ALA A 411 -23.64 4.99 23.27
N ALA A 412 -24.07 3.74 23.23
CA ALA A 412 -24.23 2.99 21.99
C ALA A 412 -25.35 3.59 21.14
N GLU A 413 -25.03 4.05 19.93
CA GLU A 413 -26.03 4.31 18.91
C GLU A 413 -25.76 3.35 17.74
N ALA A 414 -26.73 2.44 17.55
CA ALA A 414 -26.66 1.34 16.61
C ALA A 414 -26.59 1.84 15.16
N LEU A 415 -25.67 1.28 14.38
CA LEU A 415 -25.73 1.34 12.91
C LEU A 415 -26.71 0.24 12.46
N PRO A 416 -27.83 0.55 11.78
CA PRO A 416 -28.77 -0.46 11.34
C PRO A 416 -28.20 -1.26 10.16
N GLY A 417 -28.00 -2.57 10.38
CA GLY A 417 -27.82 -3.52 9.29
C GLY A 417 -29.16 -3.63 8.52
N ARG A 418 -29.15 -3.49 7.21
CA ARG A 418 -30.33 -3.73 6.36
C ARG A 418 -30.40 -5.22 6.05
N GLY A 419 -31.12 -5.95 6.82
CA GLY A 419 -31.54 -7.32 6.55
C GLY A 419 -33.01 -7.47 6.82
N THR A 420 -33.89 -7.17 5.87
CA THR A 420 -35.27 -7.64 5.86
C THR A 420 -35.27 -9.01 5.20
N VAL A 421 -35.42 -10.05 5.99
CA VAL A 421 -35.77 -11.39 5.51
C VAL A 421 -37.29 -11.47 5.42
N ARG A 422 -37.83 -11.80 4.21
CA ARG A 422 -39.21 -12.18 3.94
C ARG A 422 -39.45 -13.63 4.35
#